data_4864fb6d9899ab99140a5fb28252b7ea
#
_entry.id   4864fb6d9899ab99140a5fb28252b7ea
#
_cell.length_a   1.000
_cell.length_b   1.000
_cell.length_c   1.000
_cell.angle_alpha   90.00
_cell.angle_beta   90.00
_cell.angle_gamma   90.00
#
_symmetry.space_group_name_H-M   'P 1'
#
loop_
_entity.id
_entity.type
_entity.pdbx_description
1 polymer ?
#
loop_
_entity_poly.entity_id
_entity_poly.type
_entity_poly.pdbx_seq_one_letter_code
_entity_poly.pdbx_strand_id
1 'polypeptide(L)'
;MRTKTARRKQERETRMVRGTILRLRRRCGKAQCRCADGEPHASWVLSYSVKGRTRMLLVREEDLPALRSDQTRYRVALARLEREALAGIEQWRRRRS
;
A
#
# COMPACT_ATOMS: atom_id res chain seq x y z
N MET A 1 -20.39 1.28 -21.37
CA MET A 1 -20.45 0.57 -20.12
C MET A 1 -19.43 -0.56 -20.01
N ARG A 2 -19.21 -1.28 -21.07
CA ARG A 2 -18.17 -2.30 -21.10
C ARG A 2 -16.79 -1.72 -20.87
N THR A 3 -16.57 -0.49 -21.35
CA THR A 3 -15.31 0.20 -21.17
C THR A 3 -14.99 0.49 -19.70
N LYS A 4 -16.00 0.74 -18.88
CA LYS A 4 -15.79 0.97 -17.45
C LYS A 4 -15.30 -0.29 -16.74
N THR A 5 -15.88 -1.43 -17.06
CA THR A 5 -15.49 -2.70 -16.46
C THR A 5 -14.08 -3.10 -16.88
N ALA A 6 -13.75 -2.94 -18.15
CA ALA A 6 -12.43 -3.25 -18.67
C ALA A 6 -11.39 -2.32 -18.07
N ARG A 7 -11.73 -1.04 -17.90
CA ARG A 7 -10.84 -0.05 -17.31
C ARG A 7 -10.52 -0.40 -15.87
N ARG A 8 -11.52 -0.80 -15.08
CA ARG A 8 -11.31 -1.20 -13.69
C ARG A 8 -10.39 -2.41 -13.59
N LYS A 9 -10.56 -3.37 -14.49
CA LYS A 9 -9.74 -4.57 -14.50
C LYS A 9 -8.28 -4.21 -14.79
N GLN A 10 -8.05 -3.35 -15.78
CA GLN A 10 -6.71 -2.88 -16.11
C GLN A 10 -6.08 -2.10 -14.98
N GLU A 11 -6.86 -1.26 -14.33
CA GLU A 11 -6.38 -0.50 -13.18
C GLU A 11 -5.95 -1.40 -12.05
N ARG A 12 -6.69 -2.50 -11.79
CA ARG A 12 -6.30 -3.47 -10.79
C ARG A 12 -4.98 -4.13 -11.11
N GLU A 13 -4.79 -4.51 -12.38
CA GLU A 13 -3.59 -5.23 -12.80
C GLU A 13 -2.33 -4.39 -12.72
N THR A 14 -2.46 -3.08 -12.90
CA THR A 14 -1.32 -2.17 -12.91
C THR A 14 -1.18 -1.35 -11.64
N ARG A 15 -2.19 -1.41 -10.78
CA ARG A 15 -2.20 -0.58 -9.57
C ARG A 15 -1.10 -1.02 -8.61
N MET A 16 -0.37 -0.04 -8.11
CA MET A 16 0.67 -0.24 -7.11
C MET A 16 0.35 0.60 -5.89
N VAL A 17 0.71 0.10 -4.73
CA VAL A 17 0.48 0.81 -3.47
C VAL A 17 1.75 0.76 -2.64
N ARG A 18 2.10 1.92 -2.10
CA ARG A 18 3.21 2.10 -1.18
C ARG A 18 2.65 2.33 0.22
N GLY A 19 3.25 1.73 1.21
CA GLY A 19 2.83 1.94 2.59
C GLY A 19 2.87 0.67 3.40
N THR A 20 2.37 0.76 4.63
CA THR A 20 2.36 -0.35 5.58
C THR A 20 0.94 -0.63 6.03
N ILE A 21 0.54 -1.89 5.99
CA ILE A 21 -0.77 -2.31 6.48
C ILE A 21 -0.65 -2.54 7.98
N LEU A 22 -1.49 -1.84 8.75
CA LEU A 22 -1.50 -1.93 10.20
C LEU A 22 -2.89 -2.27 10.69
N ARG A 23 -2.94 -3.01 11.77
CA ARG A 23 -4.19 -3.27 12.47
C ARG A 23 -4.21 -2.41 13.71
N LEU A 24 -5.12 -1.45 13.76
CA LEU A 24 -5.27 -0.58 14.90
C LEU A 24 -6.38 -1.07 15.79
N ARG A 25 -6.10 -1.17 17.07
CA ARG A 25 -7.10 -1.47 18.08
C ARG A 25 -7.22 -0.25 18.98
N ARG A 26 -8.39 0.36 18.93
CA ARG A 26 -8.66 1.54 19.73
C ARG A 26 -10.00 1.40 20.42
N ARG A 27 -10.02 1.81 21.68
CA ARG A 27 -11.29 1.95 22.36
C ARG A 27 -11.92 3.26 21.92
N CYS A 28 -13.22 3.18 21.65
CA CYS A 28 -13.99 4.36 21.31
C CYS A 28 -14.11 5.24 22.55
N GLY A 29 -14.06 6.55 22.40
CA GLY A 29 -14.24 7.47 23.52
C GLY A 29 -15.66 7.58 24.02
N LYS A 30 -16.61 6.94 23.35
CA LYS A 30 -18.01 7.01 23.73
C LYS A 30 -18.37 5.91 24.70
N ALA A 31 -18.96 6.29 25.83
CA ALA A 31 -19.33 5.34 26.88
C ALA A 31 -20.38 4.32 26.42
N GLN A 32 -21.18 4.67 25.44
CA GLN A 32 -22.25 3.81 24.94
C GLN A 32 -21.79 2.85 23.84
N CYS A 33 -20.54 2.93 23.46
CA CYS A 33 -20.02 2.09 22.41
C CYS A 33 -19.71 0.68 22.95
N ARG A 34 -19.85 -0.34 22.09
CA ARG A 34 -19.55 -1.72 22.47
C ARG A 34 -18.12 -1.88 22.98
N CYS A 35 -17.19 -1.13 22.43
CA CYS A 35 -15.80 -1.25 22.80
C CYS A 35 -15.50 -0.76 24.23
N ALA A 36 -16.42 -0.01 24.84
CA ALA A 36 -16.27 0.44 26.22
C ALA A 36 -16.37 -0.72 27.20
N ASP A 37 -17.22 -1.71 26.88
CA ASP A 37 -17.47 -2.86 27.74
C ASP A 37 -16.85 -4.16 27.25
N GLY A 38 -16.21 -4.15 26.10
CA GLY A 38 -15.70 -5.36 25.50
C GLY A 38 -14.38 -5.15 24.76
N GLU A 39 -14.21 -5.87 23.67
CA GLU A 39 -13.01 -5.77 22.85
C GLU A 39 -12.88 -4.40 22.21
N PRO A 40 -11.66 -3.83 22.12
CA PRO A 40 -11.44 -2.58 21.41
C PRO A 40 -11.80 -2.74 19.93
N HIS A 41 -12.18 -1.63 19.31
CA HIS A 41 -12.40 -1.62 17.86
C HIS A 41 -11.12 -1.97 17.14
N ALA A 42 -11.23 -2.88 16.20
CA ALA A 42 -10.11 -3.23 15.33
C ALA A 42 -10.38 -2.68 13.95
N SER A 43 -9.43 -1.94 13.44
CA SER A 43 -9.52 -1.36 12.09
C SER A 43 -8.25 -1.65 11.34
N TRP A 44 -8.38 -1.95 10.05
CA TRP A 44 -7.23 -2.08 9.17
C TRP A 44 -6.97 -0.74 8.51
N VAL A 45 -5.71 -0.33 8.51
CA VAL A 45 -5.33 0.93 7.86
C VAL A 45 -4.07 0.73 7.04
N LEU A 46 -3.97 1.52 5.98
CA LEU A 46 -2.74 1.65 5.22
C LEU A 46 -2.09 2.95 5.66
N SER A 47 -0.91 2.84 6.25
CA SER A 47 -0.13 3.99 6.67
C SER A 47 0.89 4.31 5.58
N TYR A 48 0.90 5.54 5.12
CA TYR A 48 1.82 5.97 4.08
C TYR A 48 2.23 7.42 4.31
N SER A 49 3.36 7.82 3.76
CA SER A 49 3.81 9.18 3.90
C SER A 49 3.85 9.88 2.54
N VAL A 50 3.43 11.13 2.52
CA VAL A 50 3.47 11.98 1.34
C VAL A 50 4.00 13.33 1.76
N LYS A 51 5.06 13.77 1.11
CA LYS A 51 5.69 15.07 1.39
C LYS A 51 6.04 15.26 2.88
N GLY A 52 6.55 14.19 3.49
CA GLY A 52 6.96 14.22 4.89
C GLY A 52 5.84 14.07 5.90
N ARG A 53 4.61 13.89 5.45
CA ARG A 53 3.46 13.72 6.34
C ARG A 53 2.94 12.30 6.26
N THR A 54 2.68 11.72 7.42
CA THR A 54 2.08 10.40 7.50
C THR A 54 0.57 10.51 7.37
N ARG A 55 0.00 9.69 6.52
CA ARG A 55 -1.44 9.61 6.32
C ARG A 55 -1.91 8.18 6.52
N MET A 56 -3.15 8.03 6.89
CA MET A 56 -3.76 6.72 7.07
C MET A 56 -5.03 6.61 6.27
N LEU A 57 -5.19 5.46 5.63
CA LEU A 57 -6.39 5.15 4.85
C LEU A 57 -7.05 3.94 5.48
N LEU A 58 -8.32 4.08 5.84
CA LEU A 58 -9.10 2.95 6.34
C LEU A 58 -9.31 1.93 5.23
N VAL A 59 -9.09 0.67 5.54
CA VAL A 59 -9.19 -0.41 4.58
C VAL A 59 -10.12 -1.48 5.13
N ARG A 60 -10.98 -2.00 4.28
CA ARG A 60 -11.85 -3.12 4.67
C ARG A 60 -11.05 -4.40 4.69
N GLU A 61 -11.38 -5.27 5.64
CA GLU A 61 -10.72 -6.56 5.73
C GLU A 61 -10.80 -7.34 4.42
N GLU A 62 -11.95 -7.27 3.75
CA GLU A 62 -12.17 -7.95 2.48
C GLU A 62 -11.28 -7.44 1.36
N ASP A 63 -10.76 -6.23 1.48
CA ASP A 63 -9.87 -5.64 0.47
C ASP A 63 -8.38 -5.91 0.72
N LEU A 64 -8.05 -6.51 1.86
CA LEU A 64 -6.65 -6.75 2.22
C LEU A 64 -5.89 -7.59 1.20
N PRO A 65 -6.43 -8.69 0.66
CA PRO A 65 -5.67 -9.46 -0.32
C PRO A 65 -5.31 -8.65 -1.56
N ALA A 66 -6.23 -7.84 -2.06
CA ALA A 66 -5.98 -6.99 -3.22
C ALA A 66 -4.95 -5.92 -2.88
N LEU A 67 -5.05 -5.32 -1.70
CA LEU A 67 -4.12 -4.29 -1.26
C LEU A 67 -2.70 -4.85 -1.12
N ARG A 68 -2.57 -6.04 -0.56
CA ARG A 68 -1.26 -6.70 -0.44
C ARG A 68 -0.65 -7.01 -1.79
N SER A 69 -1.49 -7.39 -2.74
CA SER A 69 -1.06 -7.60 -4.12
C SER A 69 -0.50 -6.32 -4.72
N ASP A 70 -1.19 -5.21 -4.49
CA ASP A 70 -0.75 -3.90 -4.97
C ASP A 70 0.58 -3.48 -4.34
N GLN A 71 0.76 -3.78 -3.05
CA GLN A 71 2.03 -3.53 -2.37
C GLN A 71 3.17 -4.36 -2.96
N THR A 72 2.90 -5.61 -3.27
CA THR A 72 3.90 -6.49 -3.87
C THR A 72 4.32 -5.96 -5.24
N ARG A 73 3.37 -5.48 -6.03
CA ARG A 73 3.71 -4.88 -7.33
C ARG A 73 4.64 -3.69 -7.19
N TYR A 74 4.39 -2.86 -6.18
CA TYR A 74 5.25 -1.72 -5.92
C TYR A 74 6.68 -2.17 -5.57
N ARG A 75 6.81 -3.14 -4.67
CA ARG A 75 8.12 -3.64 -4.27
C ARG A 75 8.89 -4.25 -5.43
N VAL A 76 8.20 -5.00 -6.27
CA VAL A 76 8.81 -5.62 -7.44
C VAL A 76 9.28 -4.54 -8.43
N ALA A 77 8.44 -3.55 -8.66
CA ALA A 77 8.78 -2.45 -9.57
C ALA A 77 9.98 -1.66 -9.05
N LEU A 78 9.98 -1.38 -7.74
CA LEU A 78 11.07 -0.64 -7.11
C LEU A 78 12.38 -1.40 -7.21
N ALA A 79 12.35 -2.71 -6.95
CA ALA A 79 13.55 -3.55 -7.07
C ALA A 79 14.08 -3.58 -8.51
N ARG A 80 13.18 -3.60 -9.48
CA ARG A 80 13.56 -3.57 -10.89
C ARG A 80 14.26 -2.27 -11.24
N LEU A 81 13.66 -1.14 -10.81
CA LEU A 81 14.25 0.17 -11.06
C LEU A 81 15.64 0.28 -10.44
N GLU A 82 15.79 -0.23 -9.22
CA GLU A 82 17.07 -0.20 -8.53
C GLU A 82 18.13 -1.01 -9.29
N ARG A 83 17.76 -2.20 -9.77
CA ARG A 83 18.69 -3.01 -10.55
C ARG A 83 19.10 -2.33 -11.84
N GLU A 84 18.13 -1.70 -12.52
CA GLU A 84 18.42 -0.97 -13.76
C GLU A 84 19.35 0.21 -13.50
N ALA A 85 19.12 0.91 -12.40
CA ALA A 85 19.95 2.05 -12.04
C ALA A 85 21.38 1.62 -11.72
N LEU A 86 21.53 0.52 -10.99
CA LEU A 86 22.87 -0.01 -10.68
C LEU A 86 23.57 -0.51 -11.93
N ALA A 87 22.84 -1.16 -12.83
CA ALA A 87 23.40 -1.59 -14.10
C ALA A 87 23.90 -0.41 -14.94
N GLY A 88 23.14 0.68 -14.92
CA GLY A 88 23.54 1.90 -15.58
C GLY A 88 24.85 2.47 -15.03
N ILE A 89 24.97 2.48 -13.71
CA ILE A 89 26.19 2.95 -13.04
C ILE A 89 27.38 2.08 -13.46
N GLU A 90 27.17 0.76 -13.51
CA GLU A 90 28.22 -0.17 -13.89
C GLU A 90 28.69 0.08 -15.32
N GLN A 91 27.78 0.39 -16.23
CA GLN A 91 28.13 0.75 -17.60
C GLN A 91 29.01 1.99 -17.64
N TRP A 92 28.71 2.99 -16.84
CA TRP A 92 29.50 4.20 -16.75
C TRP A 92 30.89 3.93 -16.20
N ARG A 93 30.99 3.05 -15.21
CA ARG A 93 32.30 2.66 -14.66
C ARG A 93 33.18 2.03 -15.72
N ARG A 94 32.61 1.14 -16.53
CA ARG A 94 33.37 0.48 -17.60
C ARG A 94 33.87 1.47 -18.65
N ARG A 95 33.08 2.51 -18.91
CA ARG A 95 33.48 3.53 -19.87
C ARG A 95 34.66 4.35 -19.40
N ARG A 96 34.84 4.48 -18.11
CA ARG A 96 35.96 5.23 -17.53
C ARG A 96 37.25 4.43 -17.47
N SER A 97 37.13 3.13 -17.49
CA SER A 97 38.33 2.27 -17.57
C SER A 97 38.73 2.09 -19.01
#